data_2168d3f6ae37bdc9fbf1fb3b19118c04
#
_entry.id   2168d3f6ae37bdc9fbf1fb3b19118c04
#
_cell.length_a   1.000
_cell.length_b   1.000
_cell.length_c   1.000
_cell.angle_alpha   90.00
_cell.angle_beta   90.00
_cell.angle_gamma   90.00
#
_symmetry.space_group_name_H-M   'P 1'
#
loop_
_entity.id
_entity.type
_entity.pdbx_description
1 polymer ?
#
loop_
_entity_poly.entity_id
_entity_poly.type
_entity_poly.pdbx_seq_one_letter_code
_entity_poly.pdbx_strand_id
1 'polypeptide(L)'
;MNTITKTAGAIAFALLASASATLAGEVPENSDPIKVILNDWTGQHFSTYVAGDLLQKMGYNIEYVSAGALPQHAGLSQGNLHFQTEVWSNNVGDIYPTAVESGEIVVLGSLGLEPKEGWIYPPYMEERCPGLPSYSALYDCAQAFAGAETFPEGRLITYPADWGTRSRDVVEAIDLPFTAIAGGSEGAMVAELTSALAAEDPILMMMWQPHWIFAAHDFNWIEWNEVDGECSEENQERDSACGFAQATVNKVAWSGLEEKWPAAFKMLSAMTLTNADENAAILAVDSEGRDVKDVAAEWLVNNEVTWQGWIDAAMQ
;
A
#
# COMPACT_ATOMS: atom_id res chain seq x y z
N MET A 1 -30.07 -61.58 -69.00
CA MET A 1 -30.67 -60.52 -68.21
C MET A 1 -29.86 -60.46 -66.91
N ASN A 2 -28.89 -59.55 -66.83
CA ASN A 2 -27.98 -59.44 -65.71
C ASN A 2 -28.36 -58.23 -64.89
N THR A 3 -28.71 -58.45 -63.60
CA THR A 3 -29.03 -57.45 -62.65
C THR A 3 -27.73 -57.07 -61.89
N ILE A 4 -27.30 -55.81 -62.05
CA ILE A 4 -26.12 -55.24 -61.33
C ILE A 4 -26.63 -54.58 -60.07
N THR A 5 -26.23 -55.11 -58.88
CA THR A 5 -26.47 -54.53 -57.61
C THR A 5 -25.34 -53.55 -57.29
N LYS A 6 -25.67 -52.25 -57.10
CA LYS A 6 -24.74 -51.21 -56.65
C LYS A 6 -24.75 -51.17 -55.13
N THR A 7 -23.63 -51.50 -54.49
CA THR A 7 -23.36 -51.28 -53.11
C THR A 7 -22.80 -49.88 -52.92
N ALA A 8 -23.50 -49.02 -52.14
CA ALA A 8 -23.02 -47.72 -51.74
C ALA A 8 -22.24 -47.86 -50.39
N GLY A 9 -20.95 -47.58 -50.45
CA GLY A 9 -20.10 -47.51 -49.24
C GLY A 9 -20.20 -46.14 -48.61
N ALA A 10 -20.68 -46.11 -47.41
CA ALA A 10 -20.65 -44.88 -46.56
C ALA A 10 -19.27 -44.75 -45.86
N ILE A 11 -18.53 -43.71 -46.21
CA ILE A 11 -17.28 -43.36 -45.58
C ILE A 11 -17.65 -42.46 -44.37
N ALA A 12 -17.52 -42.99 -43.16
CA ALA A 12 -17.65 -42.21 -41.94
C ALA A 12 -16.34 -41.42 -41.66
N PHE A 13 -16.39 -40.11 -41.81
CA PHE A 13 -15.34 -39.20 -41.36
C PHE A 13 -15.41 -39.06 -39.86
N ALA A 14 -14.50 -39.70 -39.14
CA ALA A 14 -14.31 -39.44 -37.68
C ALA A 14 -13.50 -38.14 -37.53
N LEU A 15 -14.18 -37.05 -37.11
CA LEU A 15 -13.55 -35.83 -36.65
C LEU A 15 -12.91 -36.12 -35.30
N LEU A 16 -11.60 -36.32 -35.29
CA LEU A 16 -10.77 -36.26 -34.06
C LEU A 16 -10.69 -34.80 -33.62
N ALA A 17 -11.51 -34.43 -32.63
CA ALA A 17 -11.34 -33.20 -31.89
C ALA A 17 -10.08 -33.36 -31.03
N SER A 18 -8.95 -32.82 -31.50
CA SER A 18 -7.75 -32.63 -30.68
C SER A 18 -8.06 -31.59 -29.64
N ALA A 19 -8.41 -32.01 -28.42
CA ALA A 19 -8.38 -31.15 -27.27
C ALA A 19 -6.89 -30.82 -27.05
N SER A 20 -6.49 -29.59 -27.37
CA SER A 20 -5.22 -29.04 -26.93
C SER A 20 -5.33 -28.88 -25.41
N ALA A 21 -4.82 -29.87 -24.68
CA ALA A 21 -4.50 -29.65 -23.26
C ALA A 21 -3.40 -28.57 -23.25
N THR A 22 -3.75 -27.36 -22.86
CA THR A 22 -2.77 -26.39 -22.38
C THR A 22 -2.04 -27.07 -21.24
N LEU A 23 -0.80 -27.48 -21.46
CA LEU A 23 0.09 -27.85 -20.38
C LEU A 23 0.22 -26.61 -19.51
N ALA A 24 -0.40 -26.62 -18.32
CA ALA A 24 -0.04 -25.68 -17.26
C ALA A 24 1.48 -25.81 -17.11
N GLY A 25 2.22 -24.71 -17.28
CA GLY A 25 3.67 -24.71 -17.15
C GLY A 25 4.05 -25.22 -15.77
N GLU A 26 5.22 -25.84 -15.69
CA GLU A 26 5.76 -26.29 -14.40
C GLU A 26 5.97 -25.04 -13.50
N VAL A 27 5.42 -25.05 -12.29
CA VAL A 27 5.59 -23.95 -11.31
C VAL A 27 6.55 -24.47 -10.22
N PRO A 28 7.62 -23.72 -9.90
CA PRO A 28 8.05 -22.43 -10.47
C PRO A 28 8.62 -22.55 -11.87
N GLU A 29 8.40 -21.54 -12.71
CA GLU A 29 8.84 -21.51 -14.12
C GLU A 29 10.36 -21.40 -14.24
N ASN A 30 11.01 -20.88 -13.21
CA ASN A 30 12.47 -20.87 -13.08
C ASN A 30 12.91 -20.80 -11.60
N SER A 31 14.20 -21.02 -11.34
CA SER A 31 14.79 -21.05 -9.99
C SER A 31 15.39 -19.73 -9.52
N ASP A 32 15.31 -18.66 -10.32
CA ASP A 32 15.81 -17.34 -9.92
C ASP A 32 14.97 -16.80 -8.75
N PRO A 33 15.55 -16.07 -7.78
CA PRO A 33 14.79 -15.54 -6.68
C PRO A 33 13.89 -14.37 -7.14
N ILE A 34 12.66 -14.34 -6.63
CA ILE A 34 11.80 -13.17 -6.69
C ILE A 34 12.21 -12.22 -5.55
N LYS A 35 12.64 -11.01 -5.89
CA LYS A 35 13.04 -9.99 -4.92
C LYS A 35 11.85 -9.16 -4.51
N VAL A 36 11.38 -9.41 -3.30
CA VAL A 36 10.21 -8.74 -2.70
C VAL A 36 10.70 -7.62 -1.79
N ILE A 37 10.08 -6.46 -1.90
CA ILE A 37 10.52 -5.26 -1.19
C ILE A 37 9.96 -5.28 0.24
N LEU A 38 10.83 -4.96 1.21
CA LEU A 38 10.48 -4.59 2.57
C LEU A 38 10.76 -3.09 2.76
N ASN A 39 9.71 -2.33 3.02
CA ASN A 39 9.82 -0.96 3.53
C ASN A 39 10.04 -1.01 5.05
N ASP A 40 9.66 0.02 5.79
CA ASP A 40 9.94 0.12 7.23
C ASP A 40 8.71 0.43 8.09
N TRP A 41 7.51 0.05 7.60
CA TRP A 41 6.29 0.09 8.42
C TRP A 41 5.63 -1.30 8.51
N THR A 42 4.96 -1.52 9.63
CA THR A 42 4.49 -2.84 10.06
C THR A 42 3.44 -3.45 9.12
N GLY A 43 2.48 -2.66 8.62
CA GLY A 43 1.47 -3.14 7.67
C GLY A 43 2.09 -3.75 6.43
N GLN A 44 3.07 -3.03 5.85
CA GLN A 44 3.79 -3.50 4.66
C GLN A 44 4.63 -4.75 4.93
N HIS A 45 5.26 -4.85 6.09
CA HIS A 45 5.95 -6.09 6.47
C HIS A 45 4.98 -7.27 6.51
N PHE A 46 3.81 -7.09 7.13
CA PHE A 46 2.79 -8.13 7.22
C PHE A 46 2.33 -8.57 5.82
N SER A 47 1.89 -7.63 4.98
CA SER A 47 1.42 -7.92 3.62
C SER A 47 2.50 -8.56 2.75
N THR A 48 3.76 -8.13 2.91
CA THR A 48 4.92 -8.70 2.20
C THR A 48 5.25 -10.12 2.65
N TYR A 49 5.20 -10.43 3.96
CA TYR A 49 5.44 -11.80 4.42
C TYR A 49 4.30 -12.73 4.03
N VAL A 50 3.05 -12.29 4.05
CA VAL A 50 1.91 -13.06 3.51
C VAL A 50 2.16 -13.40 2.03
N ALA A 51 2.52 -12.41 1.20
CA ALA A 51 2.82 -12.63 -0.22
C ALA A 51 4.00 -13.60 -0.43
N GLY A 52 5.10 -13.35 0.29
CA GLY A 52 6.32 -14.15 0.18
C GLY A 52 6.12 -15.61 0.60
N ASP A 53 5.41 -15.86 1.69
CA ASP A 53 5.12 -17.22 2.16
C ASP A 53 4.20 -17.99 1.20
N LEU A 54 3.23 -17.30 0.56
CA LEU A 54 2.41 -17.90 -0.49
C LEU A 54 3.22 -18.26 -1.72
N LEU A 55 4.12 -17.38 -2.15
CA LEU A 55 5.04 -17.69 -3.25
C LEU A 55 5.96 -18.85 -2.92
N GLN A 56 6.47 -18.94 -1.68
CA GLN A 56 7.26 -20.09 -1.22
C GLN A 56 6.45 -21.39 -1.20
N LYS A 57 5.17 -21.34 -0.80
CA LYS A 57 4.26 -22.50 -0.91
C LYS A 57 4.06 -22.95 -2.36
N MET A 58 4.10 -22.03 -3.35
CA MET A 58 4.09 -22.34 -4.77
C MET A 58 5.45 -22.86 -5.29
N GLY A 59 6.51 -22.85 -4.46
CA GLY A 59 7.85 -23.37 -4.78
C GLY A 59 8.86 -22.30 -5.24
N TYR A 60 8.50 -21.02 -5.25
CA TYR A 60 9.42 -19.94 -5.65
C TYR A 60 10.47 -19.66 -4.57
N ASN A 61 11.67 -19.27 -5.01
CA ASN A 61 12.70 -18.72 -4.14
C ASN A 61 12.41 -17.24 -3.87
N ILE A 62 12.36 -16.82 -2.61
CA ILE A 62 12.07 -15.44 -2.23
C ILE A 62 13.29 -14.81 -1.57
N GLU A 63 13.65 -13.63 -2.04
CA GLU A 63 14.65 -12.76 -1.44
C GLU A 63 13.96 -11.48 -0.95
N TYR A 64 13.96 -11.24 0.36
CA TYR A 64 13.44 -10.01 0.93
C TYR A 64 14.51 -8.93 0.90
N VAL A 65 14.21 -7.77 0.28
CA VAL A 65 15.16 -6.69 0.09
C VAL A 65 14.63 -5.42 0.74
N SER A 66 15.34 -4.91 1.75
CA SER A 66 14.95 -3.62 2.36
C SER A 66 15.22 -2.47 1.39
N ALA A 67 14.21 -1.63 1.20
CA ALA A 67 14.30 -0.41 0.39
C ALA A 67 13.36 0.66 0.96
N GLY A 68 13.77 1.92 0.94
CA GLY A 68 12.92 3.05 1.29
C GLY A 68 11.78 3.24 0.29
N ALA A 69 10.69 3.86 0.72
CA ALA A 69 9.48 3.99 -0.09
C ALA A 69 9.68 4.76 -1.41
N LEU A 70 10.50 5.81 -1.42
CA LEU A 70 10.79 6.55 -2.64
C LEU A 70 11.86 5.85 -3.53
N PRO A 71 13.03 5.41 -3.00
CA PRO A 71 14.07 4.80 -3.85
C PRO A 71 13.67 3.44 -4.44
N GLN A 72 12.70 2.72 -3.88
CA GLN A 72 12.22 1.43 -4.41
C GLN A 72 11.75 1.51 -5.87
N HIS A 73 11.16 2.64 -6.27
CA HIS A 73 10.61 2.80 -7.62
C HIS A 73 11.69 2.72 -8.71
N ALA A 74 12.87 3.26 -8.45
CA ALA A 74 14.01 3.11 -9.37
C ALA A 74 14.50 1.65 -9.44
N GLY A 75 14.45 0.91 -8.32
CA GLY A 75 14.80 -0.51 -8.29
C GLY A 75 13.81 -1.38 -9.06
N LEU A 76 12.50 -1.08 -8.95
CA LEU A 76 11.44 -1.75 -9.70
C LEU A 76 11.54 -1.47 -11.20
N SER A 77 11.68 -0.20 -11.59
CA SER A 77 11.77 0.20 -13.00
C SER A 77 12.95 -0.50 -13.72
N GLN A 78 14.07 -0.68 -13.01
CA GLN A 78 15.27 -1.33 -13.57
C GLN A 78 15.27 -2.87 -13.47
N GLY A 79 14.25 -3.49 -12.82
CA GLY A 79 14.22 -4.92 -12.57
C GLY A 79 15.24 -5.42 -11.56
N ASN A 80 15.78 -4.53 -10.73
CA ASN A 80 16.65 -4.89 -9.60
C ASN A 80 15.83 -5.35 -8.38
N LEU A 81 14.58 -4.90 -8.29
CA LEU A 81 13.52 -5.31 -7.37
C LEU A 81 12.33 -5.76 -8.20
N HIS A 82 11.50 -6.70 -7.69
CA HIS A 82 10.52 -7.34 -8.57
C HIS A 82 9.08 -7.07 -8.15
N PHE A 83 8.79 -6.89 -6.84
CA PHE A 83 7.43 -6.77 -6.35
C PHE A 83 7.35 -5.96 -5.06
N GLN A 84 6.26 -5.17 -4.95
CA GLN A 84 5.90 -4.38 -3.77
C GLN A 84 4.40 -4.53 -3.49
N THR A 85 4.03 -4.79 -2.24
CA THR A 85 2.65 -4.98 -1.80
C THR A 85 1.89 -3.67 -1.61
N GLU A 86 2.57 -2.62 -1.14
CA GLU A 86 1.93 -1.37 -0.72
C GLU A 86 2.61 -0.14 -1.31
N VAL A 87 2.03 0.39 -2.37
CA VAL A 87 2.34 1.73 -2.89
C VAL A 87 1.16 2.64 -2.59
N TRP A 88 1.38 3.58 -1.69
CA TRP A 88 0.40 4.58 -1.25
C TRP A 88 0.42 5.79 -2.19
N SER A 89 -0.70 6.06 -2.89
CA SER A 89 -0.75 7.01 -4.02
C SER A 89 -0.36 8.45 -3.67
N ASN A 90 -0.57 8.88 -2.43
CA ASN A 90 -0.27 10.26 -2.00
C ASN A 90 1.23 10.56 -1.79
N ASN A 91 2.09 9.52 -1.72
CA ASN A 91 3.48 9.65 -1.30
C ASN A 91 4.48 8.96 -2.24
N VAL A 92 4.22 8.95 -3.53
CA VAL A 92 5.02 8.18 -4.52
C VAL A 92 6.16 8.95 -5.17
N GLY A 93 6.16 10.28 -5.11
CA GLY A 93 7.10 11.11 -5.85
C GLY A 93 6.97 10.99 -7.38
N ASP A 94 7.80 11.71 -8.14
CA ASP A 94 7.68 11.82 -9.60
C ASP A 94 8.15 10.56 -10.35
N ILE A 95 9.02 9.74 -9.74
CA ILE A 95 9.59 8.56 -10.41
C ILE A 95 8.49 7.51 -10.68
N TYR A 96 7.60 7.29 -9.72
CA TYR A 96 6.58 6.24 -9.80
C TYR A 96 5.61 6.45 -10.97
N PRO A 97 4.88 7.60 -11.08
CA PRO A 97 3.97 7.80 -12.21
C PRO A 97 4.69 7.74 -13.55
N THR A 98 5.91 8.28 -13.66
CA THR A 98 6.71 8.20 -14.88
C THR A 98 7.03 6.76 -15.27
N ALA A 99 7.41 5.92 -14.31
CA ALA A 99 7.74 4.51 -14.54
C ALA A 99 6.50 3.66 -14.88
N VAL A 100 5.33 4.00 -14.34
CA VAL A 100 4.06 3.38 -14.70
C VAL A 100 3.64 3.79 -16.12
N GLU A 101 3.73 5.08 -16.47
CA GLU A 101 3.40 5.58 -17.80
C GLU A 101 4.32 4.99 -18.90
N SER A 102 5.60 4.80 -18.60
CA SER A 102 6.56 4.16 -19.53
C SER A 102 6.42 2.64 -19.60
N GLY A 103 5.63 2.03 -18.72
CA GLY A 103 5.45 0.58 -18.65
C GLY A 103 6.62 -0.17 -18.01
N GLU A 104 7.50 0.51 -17.30
CA GLU A 104 8.59 -0.11 -16.54
C GLU A 104 8.10 -0.72 -15.23
N ILE A 105 7.07 -0.12 -14.63
CA ILE A 105 6.33 -0.64 -13.48
C ILE A 105 4.90 -0.96 -13.90
N VAL A 106 4.40 -2.12 -13.48
CA VAL A 106 3.03 -2.58 -13.73
C VAL A 106 2.24 -2.55 -12.42
N VAL A 107 1.06 -1.94 -12.44
CA VAL A 107 0.12 -1.96 -11.32
C VAL A 107 -0.68 -3.25 -11.36
N LEU A 108 -0.56 -4.08 -10.30
CA LEU A 108 -1.25 -5.36 -10.18
C LEU A 108 -2.67 -5.22 -9.60
N GLY A 109 -3.10 -3.98 -9.31
CA GLY A 109 -4.37 -3.66 -8.70
C GLY A 109 -4.25 -3.32 -7.22
N SER A 110 -5.39 -2.93 -6.63
CA SER A 110 -5.48 -2.59 -5.21
C SER A 110 -5.09 -3.78 -4.32
N LEU A 111 -4.45 -3.51 -3.17
CA LEU A 111 -4.27 -4.50 -2.12
C LEU A 111 -5.61 -4.85 -1.42
N GLY A 112 -6.66 -4.03 -1.58
CA GLY A 112 -7.98 -4.26 -1.00
C GLY A 112 -8.27 -3.41 0.24
N LEU A 113 -7.31 -2.57 0.64
CA LEU A 113 -7.47 -1.65 1.76
C LEU A 113 -8.35 -0.46 1.38
N GLU A 114 -9.05 0.07 2.38
CA GLU A 114 -9.73 1.37 2.35
C GLU A 114 -8.90 2.36 3.16
N PRO A 115 -7.87 2.96 2.57
CA PRO A 115 -6.92 3.79 3.28
C PRO A 115 -7.46 5.20 3.54
N LYS A 116 -6.96 5.82 4.61
CA LYS A 116 -7.09 7.25 4.87
C LYS A 116 -5.75 7.78 5.33
N GLU A 117 -5.31 8.89 4.77
CA GLU A 117 -4.10 9.62 5.18
C GLU A 117 -4.44 11.08 5.43
N GLY A 118 -3.70 11.69 6.34
CA GLY A 118 -3.88 13.12 6.63
C GLY A 118 -3.32 13.51 7.99
N TRP A 119 -3.53 14.76 8.34
CA TRP A 119 -3.11 15.25 9.65
C TRP A 119 -4.18 15.00 10.68
N ILE A 120 -3.75 14.50 11.83
CA ILE A 120 -4.60 14.23 12.99
C ILE A 120 -4.18 15.08 14.17
N TYR A 121 -5.16 15.30 15.06
CA TYR A 121 -4.95 15.95 16.35
C TYR A 121 -5.87 15.33 17.41
N PRO A 122 -5.50 15.35 18.72
CA PRO A 122 -6.37 14.89 19.78
C PRO A 122 -7.54 15.87 20.03
N PRO A 123 -8.73 15.41 20.44
CA PRO A 123 -9.93 16.25 20.61
C PRO A 123 -9.73 17.45 21.54
N TYR A 124 -8.85 17.36 22.57
CA TYR A 124 -8.57 18.47 23.48
C TYR A 124 -7.93 19.70 22.79
N MET A 125 -7.44 19.55 21.56
CA MET A 125 -6.90 20.66 20.78
C MET A 125 -7.98 21.61 20.26
N GLU A 126 -9.24 21.19 20.16
CA GLU A 126 -10.34 22.07 19.74
C GLU A 126 -10.59 23.23 20.69
N GLU A 127 -10.33 23.04 22.00
CA GLU A 127 -10.39 24.14 22.98
C GLU A 127 -9.22 25.13 22.83
N ARG A 128 -8.05 24.64 22.35
CA ARG A 128 -6.83 25.44 22.17
C ARG A 128 -6.73 26.10 20.80
N CYS A 129 -7.46 25.54 19.83
CA CYS A 129 -7.52 26.00 18.45
C CYS A 129 -8.98 26.01 17.96
N PRO A 130 -9.78 27.02 18.35
CA PRO A 130 -11.15 27.15 17.89
C PRO A 130 -11.24 27.27 16.38
N GLY A 131 -12.12 26.50 15.78
CA GLY A 131 -12.29 26.41 14.32
C GLY A 131 -11.81 25.07 13.73
N LEU A 132 -11.05 24.26 14.50
CA LEU A 132 -10.83 22.88 14.10
C LEU A 132 -12.19 22.17 13.99
N PRO A 133 -12.35 21.21 13.04
CA PRO A 133 -11.32 20.54 12.23
C PRO A 133 -10.90 21.27 10.94
N SER A 134 -11.42 22.44 10.61
CA SER A 134 -11.01 23.14 9.38
C SER A 134 -9.51 23.46 9.38
N TYR A 135 -8.83 23.16 8.25
CA TYR A 135 -7.42 23.52 8.08
C TYR A 135 -7.16 25.04 8.23
N SER A 136 -8.15 25.86 7.86
CA SER A 136 -8.04 27.33 7.95
C SER A 136 -7.86 27.82 9.38
N ALA A 137 -8.33 27.09 10.39
CA ALA A 137 -8.12 27.42 11.79
C ALA A 137 -6.63 27.40 12.19
N LEU A 138 -5.82 26.59 11.51
CA LEU A 138 -4.39 26.45 11.82
C LEU A 138 -3.60 27.74 11.61
N TYR A 139 -4.05 28.66 10.74
CA TYR A 139 -3.40 29.97 10.57
C TYR A 139 -3.47 30.84 11.82
N ASP A 140 -4.60 30.80 12.49
CA ASP A 140 -4.83 31.65 13.67
C ASP A 140 -4.28 31.02 14.97
N CYS A 141 -4.15 29.70 15.01
CA CYS A 141 -3.76 28.97 16.21
C CYS A 141 -2.41 28.22 16.10
N ALA A 142 -1.58 28.53 15.11
CA ALA A 142 -0.28 27.87 14.93
C ALA A 142 0.53 27.78 16.22
N GLN A 143 0.56 28.87 17.02
CA GLN A 143 1.30 28.90 18.29
C GLN A 143 0.78 27.92 19.33
N ALA A 144 -0.48 27.47 19.24
CA ALA A 144 -1.02 26.45 20.14
C ALA A 144 -0.40 25.06 19.90
N PHE A 145 0.21 24.87 18.70
CA PHE A 145 0.94 23.67 18.32
C PHE A 145 2.46 23.85 18.33
N ALA A 146 2.97 25.02 18.72
CA ALA A 146 4.40 25.31 18.68
C ALA A 146 5.18 24.49 19.71
N GLY A 147 6.30 23.90 19.27
CA GLY A 147 7.34 23.38 20.15
C GLY A 147 8.37 24.45 20.48
N ALA A 148 9.27 24.17 21.40
CA ALA A 148 10.36 25.10 21.74
C ALA A 148 11.27 25.39 20.53
N GLU A 149 11.42 24.43 19.64
CA GLU A 149 12.25 24.50 18.44
C GLU A 149 11.57 25.20 17.27
N THR A 150 10.23 25.29 17.25
CA THR A 150 9.49 25.85 16.12
C THR A 150 8.88 27.22 16.40
N PHE A 151 8.76 27.60 17.69
CA PHE A 151 8.10 28.86 18.08
C PHE A 151 8.65 30.09 17.32
N PRO A 152 7.78 30.94 16.73
CA PRO A 152 6.33 31.04 16.93
C PRO A 152 5.48 30.17 15.98
N GLU A 153 6.09 29.41 15.08
CA GLU A 153 5.40 28.53 14.14
C GLU A 153 4.87 27.27 14.84
N GLY A 154 3.76 26.74 14.35
CA GLY A 154 3.25 25.45 14.78
C GLY A 154 4.20 24.31 14.39
N ARG A 155 4.14 23.22 15.12
CA ARG A 155 4.91 22.01 14.87
C ARG A 155 4.01 20.95 14.24
N LEU A 156 4.36 20.52 13.03
CA LEU A 156 3.74 19.39 12.36
C LEU A 156 4.72 18.24 12.26
N ILE A 157 4.39 17.08 12.82
CA ILE A 157 5.17 15.86 12.63
C ILE A 157 4.69 15.18 11.36
N THR A 158 5.61 14.99 10.41
CA THR A 158 5.34 14.36 9.12
C THR A 158 5.80 12.91 9.11
N TYR A 159 5.58 12.20 8.02
CA TYR A 159 6.23 10.91 7.79
C TYR A 159 7.75 10.98 7.85
N PRO A 160 8.46 9.86 8.06
CA PRO A 160 9.88 9.74 7.80
C PRO A 160 10.23 10.28 6.42
N ALA A 161 11.41 10.89 6.27
CA ALA A 161 11.77 11.65 5.08
C ALA A 161 11.78 10.84 3.77
N ASP A 162 11.99 9.52 3.86
CA ASP A 162 12.01 8.60 2.72
C ASP A 162 10.65 7.98 2.39
N TRP A 163 9.59 8.27 3.19
CA TRP A 163 8.22 7.82 2.88
C TRP A 163 7.49 8.78 1.94
N GLY A 164 7.90 10.05 1.90
CA GLY A 164 7.31 11.07 1.05
C GLY A 164 7.41 12.47 1.63
N THR A 165 7.02 13.45 0.83
CA THR A 165 7.15 14.88 1.17
C THR A 165 5.80 15.60 1.27
N ARG A 166 4.67 14.91 1.01
CA ARG A 166 3.35 15.50 0.86
C ARG A 166 2.98 16.51 1.95
N SER A 167 3.19 16.18 3.22
CA SER A 167 2.86 17.11 4.32
C SER A 167 3.67 18.41 4.27
N ARG A 168 4.95 18.33 3.94
CA ARG A 168 5.79 19.53 3.77
C ARG A 168 5.35 20.34 2.56
N ASP A 169 5.10 19.66 1.45
CA ASP A 169 4.67 20.30 0.22
C ASP A 169 3.32 21.01 0.40
N VAL A 170 2.41 20.44 1.21
CA VAL A 170 1.14 21.10 1.58
C VAL A 170 1.42 22.35 2.42
N VAL A 171 2.24 22.27 3.47
CA VAL A 171 2.59 23.44 4.31
C VAL A 171 3.16 24.57 3.46
N GLU A 172 4.07 24.25 2.53
CA GLU A 172 4.68 25.23 1.62
C GLU A 172 3.68 25.81 0.62
N ALA A 173 2.82 24.97 0.00
CA ALA A 173 1.88 25.38 -1.03
C ALA A 173 0.80 26.36 -0.54
N ILE A 174 0.37 26.20 0.72
CA ILE A 174 -0.65 27.07 1.32
C ILE A 174 -0.05 28.14 2.25
N ASP A 175 1.27 28.26 2.33
CA ASP A 175 1.99 29.20 3.22
C ASP A 175 1.48 29.12 4.69
N LEU A 176 1.33 27.87 5.19
CA LEU A 176 0.86 27.61 6.55
C LEU A 176 1.98 27.93 7.55
N PRO A 177 1.71 28.68 8.66
CA PRO A 177 2.73 29.04 9.63
C PRO A 177 3.12 27.84 10.53
N PHE A 178 3.58 26.75 9.92
CA PHE A 178 4.01 25.52 10.57
C PHE A 178 5.38 25.09 10.05
N THR A 179 6.19 24.57 10.96
CA THR A 179 7.41 23.84 10.60
C THR A 179 7.11 22.35 10.51
N ALA A 180 7.32 21.77 9.33
CA ALA A 180 7.16 20.35 9.08
C ALA A 180 8.43 19.60 9.51
N ILE A 181 8.31 18.74 10.54
CA ILE A 181 9.40 17.95 11.12
C ILE A 181 9.19 16.49 10.77
N ALA A 182 10.17 15.88 10.10
CA ALA A 182 10.09 14.47 9.75
C ALA A 182 10.09 13.59 11.01
N GLY A 183 9.12 12.66 11.10
CA GLY A 183 9.13 11.56 12.07
C GLY A 183 10.31 10.63 11.80
N GLY A 184 10.82 9.96 12.83
CA GLY A 184 12.00 9.11 12.68
C GLY A 184 11.66 7.73 12.09
N SER A 185 10.59 7.13 12.57
CA SER A 185 10.04 5.84 12.14
C SER A 185 8.60 5.73 12.60
N GLU A 186 7.83 4.74 12.14
CA GLU A 186 6.49 4.46 12.66
C GLU A 186 6.48 4.38 14.19
N GLY A 187 7.33 3.54 14.76
CA GLY A 187 7.42 3.40 16.23
C GLY A 187 7.79 4.69 16.96
N ALA A 188 8.64 5.56 16.38
CA ALA A 188 8.96 6.86 16.96
C ALA A 188 7.76 7.81 16.91
N MET A 189 7.00 7.83 15.80
CA MET A 189 5.78 8.63 15.65
C MET A 189 4.71 8.17 16.64
N VAL A 190 4.48 6.87 16.78
CA VAL A 190 3.53 6.29 17.75
C VAL A 190 3.94 6.62 19.19
N ALA A 191 5.23 6.52 19.53
CA ALA A 191 5.73 6.85 20.86
C ALA A 191 5.54 8.34 21.19
N GLU A 192 5.79 9.24 20.24
CA GLU A 192 5.57 10.66 20.40
C GLU A 192 4.09 11.00 20.56
N LEU A 193 3.24 10.40 19.71
CA LEU A 193 1.79 10.58 19.79
C LEU A 193 1.22 10.11 21.12
N THR A 194 1.60 8.92 21.57
CA THR A 194 1.15 8.37 22.87
C THR A 194 1.67 9.17 24.06
N SER A 195 2.90 9.70 23.99
CA SER A 195 3.45 10.59 25.01
C SER A 195 2.68 11.91 25.09
N ALA A 196 2.37 12.52 23.95
CA ALA A 196 1.58 13.75 23.88
C ALA A 196 0.17 13.54 24.46
N LEU A 197 -0.49 12.43 24.12
CA LEU A 197 -1.80 12.08 24.68
C LEU A 197 -1.77 11.95 26.21
N ALA A 198 -0.75 11.25 26.73
CA ALA A 198 -0.62 11.03 28.19
C ALA A 198 -0.39 12.32 28.99
N ALA A 199 0.26 13.32 28.36
CA ALA A 199 0.56 14.62 28.97
C ALA A 199 -0.47 15.70 28.61
N GLU A 200 -1.41 15.43 27.69
CA GLU A 200 -2.26 16.41 27.01
C GLU A 200 -1.44 17.52 26.34
N ASP A 201 -0.25 17.17 25.82
CA ASP A 201 0.60 18.10 25.09
C ASP A 201 0.05 18.37 23.68
N PRO A 202 0.27 19.59 23.12
CA PRO A 202 -0.14 19.91 21.76
C PRO A 202 0.56 19.02 20.73
N ILE A 203 -0.22 18.41 19.84
CA ILE A 203 0.33 17.63 18.73
C ILE A 203 -0.56 17.72 17.48
N LEU A 204 0.08 17.93 16.34
CA LEU A 204 -0.45 17.77 14.99
C LEU A 204 0.49 16.84 14.26
N MET A 205 -0.04 15.73 13.74
CA MET A 205 0.79 14.68 13.16
C MET A 205 0.16 14.09 11.90
N MET A 206 1.00 13.77 10.90
CA MET A 206 0.61 12.96 9.76
C MET A 206 0.42 11.52 10.21
N MET A 207 -0.73 10.93 9.92
CA MET A 207 -1.05 9.52 10.22
C MET A 207 -1.86 8.89 9.09
N TRP A 208 -2.07 7.59 9.20
CA TRP A 208 -2.80 6.79 8.22
C TRP A 208 -3.66 5.71 8.86
N GLN A 209 -4.66 5.24 8.10
CA GLN A 209 -5.45 4.04 8.39
C GLN A 209 -5.35 3.08 7.20
N PRO A 210 -5.31 1.76 7.45
CA PRO A 210 -5.48 1.07 8.74
C PRO A 210 -4.26 1.25 9.68
N HIS A 211 -4.51 1.50 10.97
CA HIS A 211 -3.52 1.55 12.03
C HIS A 211 -4.21 1.38 13.40
N TRP A 212 -3.66 0.51 14.27
CA TRP A 212 -4.25 0.15 15.55
C TRP A 212 -4.49 1.32 16.49
N ILE A 213 -3.71 2.40 16.38
CA ILE A 213 -3.75 3.58 17.26
C ILE A 213 -5.15 4.24 17.31
N PHE A 214 -5.90 4.17 16.19
CA PHE A 214 -7.26 4.69 16.09
C PHE A 214 -8.31 3.84 16.81
N ALA A 215 -7.99 2.60 17.14
CA ALA A 215 -8.85 1.76 17.99
C ALA A 215 -8.54 1.98 19.47
N ALA A 216 -7.34 2.44 19.80
CA ALA A 216 -6.89 2.68 21.17
C ALA A 216 -7.15 4.10 21.67
N HIS A 217 -7.21 5.10 20.78
CA HIS A 217 -7.32 6.52 21.12
C HIS A 217 -8.23 7.24 20.13
N ASP A 218 -8.85 8.33 20.60
CA ASP A 218 -9.68 9.22 19.80
C ASP A 218 -8.82 10.31 19.15
N PHE A 219 -8.97 10.48 17.83
CA PHE A 219 -8.36 11.54 17.03
C PHE A 219 -9.36 12.15 16.08
N ASN A 220 -9.20 13.44 15.81
CA ASN A 220 -9.88 14.14 14.74
C ASN A 220 -8.90 14.38 13.59
N TRP A 221 -9.42 14.35 12.36
CA TRP A 221 -8.68 14.63 11.15
C TRP A 221 -8.85 16.10 10.78
N ILE A 222 -7.78 16.75 10.28
CA ILE A 222 -7.92 18.04 9.61
C ILE A 222 -8.78 17.87 8.36
N GLU A 223 -9.76 18.75 8.19
CA GLU A 223 -10.66 18.80 7.05
C GLU A 223 -10.25 19.88 6.06
N TRP A 224 -10.27 19.53 4.77
CA TRP A 224 -9.82 20.36 3.66
C TRP A 224 -11.00 20.93 2.84
N ASN A 225 -12.21 20.92 3.38
CA ASN A 225 -13.47 21.25 2.68
C ASN A 225 -13.59 22.67 2.18
N GLU A 226 -12.71 23.58 2.65
CA GLU A 226 -12.75 25.02 2.32
C GLU A 226 -11.70 25.41 1.27
N VAL A 227 -11.00 24.44 0.68
CA VAL A 227 -10.05 24.74 -0.38
C VAL A 227 -10.82 25.12 -1.61
N ASP A 228 -10.69 26.39 -2.03
CA ASP A 228 -11.45 27.00 -3.12
C ASP A 228 -11.37 26.19 -4.43
N GLY A 229 -12.51 25.78 -4.92
CA GLY A 229 -12.97 25.57 -6.30
C GLY A 229 -12.11 24.85 -7.34
N GLU A 230 -10.80 24.74 -7.17
CA GLU A 230 -9.88 24.07 -8.11
C GLU A 230 -9.46 22.67 -7.64
N CYS A 231 -9.82 22.29 -6.42
CA CYS A 231 -9.52 21.00 -5.84
C CYS A 231 -10.56 19.94 -6.23
N SER A 232 -10.58 19.54 -7.49
CA SER A 232 -11.33 18.37 -7.93
C SER A 232 -10.60 17.09 -7.50
N GLU A 233 -11.30 15.94 -7.47
CA GLU A 233 -10.68 14.65 -7.20
C GLU A 233 -9.45 14.39 -8.09
N GLU A 234 -9.47 14.86 -9.34
CA GLU A 234 -8.37 14.74 -10.30
C GLU A 234 -7.15 15.62 -9.94
N ASN A 235 -7.37 16.78 -9.32
CA ASN A 235 -6.31 17.72 -8.97
C ASN A 235 -5.73 17.48 -7.57
N GLN A 236 -6.49 16.87 -6.65
CA GLN A 236 -6.04 16.63 -5.28
C GLN A 236 -4.76 15.81 -5.19
N GLU A 237 -4.54 14.87 -6.10
CA GLU A 237 -3.31 14.08 -6.12
C GLU A 237 -2.08 14.89 -6.56
N ARG A 238 -2.28 15.92 -7.38
CA ARG A 238 -1.20 16.70 -8.02
C ARG A 238 -0.94 18.04 -7.37
N ASP A 239 -1.98 18.67 -6.82
CA ASP A 239 -1.87 19.99 -6.20
C ASP A 239 -1.80 19.89 -4.68
N SER A 240 -0.62 20.19 -4.13
CA SER A 240 -0.39 20.17 -2.68
C SER A 240 -1.25 21.18 -1.92
N ALA A 241 -1.70 22.28 -2.57
CA ALA A 241 -2.62 23.22 -1.97
C ALA A 241 -4.00 22.60 -1.64
N CYS A 242 -4.34 21.46 -2.25
CA CYS A 242 -5.58 20.73 -2.01
C CYS A 242 -5.56 19.76 -0.82
N GLY A 243 -4.49 19.75 -0.03
CA GLY A 243 -4.36 18.87 1.11
C GLY A 243 -4.13 17.40 0.71
N PHE A 244 -4.96 16.49 1.19
CA PHE A 244 -4.81 15.04 0.98
C PHE A 244 -6.00 14.48 0.19
N ALA A 245 -5.70 13.86 -0.95
CA ALA A 245 -6.68 13.09 -1.72
C ALA A 245 -7.05 11.79 -1.01
N GLN A 246 -8.11 11.14 -1.46
CA GLN A 246 -8.40 9.77 -1.08
C GLN A 246 -7.25 8.88 -1.56
N ALA A 247 -6.48 8.32 -0.63
CA ALA A 247 -5.38 7.43 -0.95
C ALA A 247 -5.88 6.12 -1.57
N THR A 248 -5.03 5.52 -2.41
CA THR A 248 -5.14 4.12 -2.83
C THR A 248 -3.87 3.38 -2.44
N VAL A 249 -4.00 2.10 -2.10
CA VAL A 249 -2.86 1.21 -1.83
C VAL A 249 -2.82 0.15 -2.91
N ASN A 250 -1.81 0.24 -3.78
CA ASN A 250 -1.67 -0.63 -4.92
C ASN A 250 -0.49 -1.58 -4.78
N LYS A 251 -0.67 -2.80 -5.24
CA LYS A 251 0.42 -3.75 -5.51
C LYS A 251 1.04 -3.40 -6.84
N VAL A 252 2.36 -3.41 -6.90
CA VAL A 252 3.09 -3.11 -8.12
C VAL A 252 4.22 -4.09 -8.35
N ALA A 253 4.60 -4.26 -9.61
CA ALA A 253 5.70 -5.12 -10.01
C ALA A 253 6.57 -4.49 -11.10
N TRP A 254 7.79 -4.95 -11.18
CA TRP A 254 8.61 -4.81 -12.39
C TRP A 254 7.91 -5.42 -13.61
N SER A 255 7.92 -4.73 -14.75
CA SER A 255 7.19 -5.15 -15.95
C SER A 255 7.57 -6.54 -16.50
N GLY A 256 8.78 -7.02 -16.22
CA GLY A 256 9.21 -8.37 -16.61
C GLY A 256 8.73 -9.49 -15.69
N LEU A 257 8.00 -9.20 -14.60
CA LEU A 257 7.53 -10.21 -13.66
C LEU A 257 6.60 -11.23 -14.32
N GLU A 258 5.65 -10.75 -15.16
CA GLU A 258 4.68 -11.61 -15.83
C GLU A 258 5.34 -12.60 -16.81
N GLU A 259 6.34 -12.13 -17.55
CA GLU A 259 7.07 -13.00 -18.50
C GLU A 259 7.92 -14.04 -17.75
N LYS A 260 8.57 -13.63 -16.67
CA LYS A 260 9.56 -14.46 -15.98
C LYS A 260 8.92 -15.44 -14.99
N TRP A 261 7.84 -15.05 -14.31
CA TRP A 261 7.13 -15.82 -13.27
C TRP A 261 5.60 -15.64 -13.39
N PRO A 262 4.99 -16.13 -14.48
CA PRO A 262 3.57 -15.86 -14.78
C PRO A 262 2.59 -16.33 -13.71
N ALA A 263 2.83 -17.48 -13.05
CA ALA A 263 1.94 -17.91 -11.98
C ALA A 263 2.10 -17.05 -10.70
N ALA A 264 3.32 -16.59 -10.39
CA ALA A 264 3.53 -15.62 -9.31
C ALA A 264 2.82 -14.29 -9.60
N PHE A 265 2.93 -13.76 -10.82
CA PHE A 265 2.23 -12.55 -11.25
C PHE A 265 0.71 -12.66 -11.05
N LYS A 266 0.10 -13.76 -11.46
CA LYS A 266 -1.34 -14.01 -11.31
C LYS A 266 -1.74 -14.10 -9.83
N MET A 267 -0.99 -14.84 -9.01
CA MET A 267 -1.26 -14.98 -7.58
C MET A 267 -1.18 -13.62 -6.88
N LEU A 268 -0.12 -12.84 -7.13
CA LEU A 268 0.07 -11.50 -6.56
C LEU A 268 -1.02 -10.53 -7.02
N SER A 269 -1.47 -10.63 -8.26
CA SER A 269 -2.59 -9.82 -8.76
C SER A 269 -3.91 -10.16 -8.05
N ALA A 270 -4.15 -11.42 -7.74
CA ALA A 270 -5.36 -11.90 -7.07
C ALA A 270 -5.37 -11.62 -5.56
N MET A 271 -4.19 -11.46 -4.93
CA MET A 271 -4.07 -11.24 -3.49
C MET A 271 -4.76 -9.95 -3.05
N THR A 272 -5.56 -10.05 -1.98
CA THR A 272 -6.19 -8.89 -1.32
C THR A 272 -6.20 -9.08 0.19
N LEU A 273 -6.09 -7.98 0.92
CA LEU A 273 -6.22 -7.92 2.38
C LEU A 273 -7.32 -6.93 2.74
N THR A 274 -7.79 -6.96 3.99
CA THR A 274 -8.75 -6.02 4.51
C THR A 274 -8.11 -5.11 5.56
N ASN A 275 -8.75 -3.97 5.85
CA ASN A 275 -8.34 -3.11 6.97
C ASN A 275 -8.35 -3.87 8.31
N ALA A 276 -9.24 -4.86 8.48
CA ALA A 276 -9.28 -5.69 9.69
C ALA A 276 -8.04 -6.59 9.81
N ASP A 277 -7.57 -7.16 8.70
CA ASP A 277 -6.36 -8.00 8.68
C ASP A 277 -5.13 -7.18 9.09
N GLU A 278 -4.94 -6.01 8.49
CA GLU A 278 -3.80 -5.15 8.80
C GLU A 278 -3.87 -4.56 10.20
N ASN A 279 -5.02 -4.04 10.63
CA ASN A 279 -5.17 -3.52 11.99
C ASN A 279 -4.83 -4.58 13.05
N ALA A 280 -5.27 -5.83 12.86
CA ALA A 280 -4.97 -6.92 13.78
C ALA A 280 -3.47 -7.26 13.76
N ALA A 281 -2.84 -7.27 12.58
CA ALA A 281 -1.42 -7.56 12.45
C ALA A 281 -0.55 -6.46 13.05
N ILE A 282 -0.84 -5.19 12.75
CA ILE A 282 -0.10 -4.04 13.29
C ILE A 282 -0.26 -3.99 14.82
N LEU A 283 -1.46 -4.24 15.37
CA LEU A 283 -1.68 -4.32 16.81
C LEU A 283 -0.82 -5.41 17.46
N ALA A 284 -0.81 -6.61 16.87
CA ALA A 284 -0.05 -7.75 17.41
C ALA A 284 1.47 -7.46 17.39
N VAL A 285 1.97 -6.77 16.39
CA VAL A 285 3.40 -6.45 16.28
C VAL A 285 3.77 -5.27 17.15
N ASP A 286 3.14 -4.12 16.93
CA ASP A 286 3.57 -2.85 17.52
C ASP A 286 3.19 -2.71 19.00
N SER A 287 2.03 -3.22 19.40
CA SER A 287 1.54 -3.11 20.77
C SER A 287 1.82 -4.34 21.62
N GLU A 288 1.71 -5.53 21.04
CA GLU A 288 1.93 -6.80 21.78
C GLU A 288 3.36 -7.33 21.64
N GLY A 289 4.19 -6.76 20.76
CA GLY A 289 5.60 -7.08 20.57
C GLY A 289 5.86 -8.44 19.90
N ARG A 290 4.92 -8.94 19.09
CA ARG A 290 5.04 -10.19 18.35
C ARG A 290 5.94 -10.01 17.12
N ASP A 291 6.58 -11.10 16.68
CA ASP A 291 7.32 -11.12 15.41
C ASP A 291 6.32 -11.08 14.23
N VAL A 292 6.52 -10.17 13.29
CA VAL A 292 5.62 -9.97 12.15
C VAL A 292 5.52 -11.21 11.25
N LYS A 293 6.59 -12.01 11.15
CA LYS A 293 6.57 -13.27 10.37
C LYS A 293 5.66 -14.30 11.02
N ASP A 294 5.70 -14.40 12.36
CA ASP A 294 4.83 -15.31 13.10
C ASP A 294 3.36 -14.88 12.95
N VAL A 295 3.10 -13.56 12.95
CA VAL A 295 1.76 -13.01 12.71
C VAL A 295 1.27 -13.30 11.29
N ALA A 296 2.10 -13.14 10.28
CA ALA A 296 1.77 -13.49 8.89
C ALA A 296 1.51 -15.00 8.72
N ALA A 297 2.35 -15.83 9.31
CA ALA A 297 2.17 -17.29 9.28
C ALA A 297 0.87 -17.74 9.98
N GLU A 298 0.51 -17.13 11.12
CA GLU A 298 -0.76 -17.38 11.79
C GLU A 298 -1.96 -16.93 10.95
N TRP A 299 -1.87 -15.76 10.31
CA TRP A 299 -2.91 -15.29 9.39
C TRP A 299 -3.14 -16.29 8.26
N LEU A 300 -2.08 -16.82 7.66
CA LEU A 300 -2.18 -17.85 6.61
C LEU A 300 -2.88 -19.13 7.10
N VAL A 301 -2.62 -19.56 8.32
CA VAL A 301 -3.32 -20.73 8.91
C VAL A 301 -4.81 -20.46 9.06
N ASN A 302 -5.18 -19.24 9.48
CA ASN A 302 -6.57 -18.89 9.75
C ASN A 302 -7.38 -18.52 8.49
N ASN A 303 -6.72 -18.21 7.37
CA ASN A 303 -7.34 -17.71 6.13
C ASN A 303 -7.09 -18.63 4.92
N GLU A 304 -6.92 -19.93 5.13
CA GLU A 304 -6.57 -20.89 4.08
C GLU A 304 -7.54 -20.86 2.89
N VAL A 305 -8.84 -20.77 3.15
CA VAL A 305 -9.87 -20.71 2.09
C VAL A 305 -9.69 -19.48 1.18
N THR A 306 -9.28 -18.35 1.76
CA THR A 306 -9.10 -17.09 1.04
C THR A 306 -7.87 -17.19 0.11
N TRP A 307 -6.70 -17.48 0.67
CA TRP A 307 -5.48 -17.47 -0.13
C TRP A 307 -5.35 -18.67 -1.07
N GLN A 308 -5.97 -19.81 -0.75
CA GLN A 308 -6.02 -20.94 -1.68
C GLN A 308 -6.72 -20.53 -2.99
N GLY A 309 -7.77 -19.70 -2.91
CA GLY A 309 -8.42 -19.16 -4.09
C GLY A 309 -7.49 -18.34 -4.99
N TRP A 310 -6.52 -17.62 -4.42
CA TRP A 310 -5.53 -16.86 -5.20
C TRP A 310 -4.53 -17.79 -5.91
N ILE A 311 -4.08 -18.83 -5.20
CA ILE A 311 -3.20 -19.86 -5.81
C ILE A 311 -3.94 -20.61 -6.92
N ASP A 312 -5.17 -21.04 -6.68
CA ASP A 312 -5.97 -21.77 -7.67
C ASP A 312 -6.22 -20.93 -8.94
N ALA A 313 -6.43 -19.61 -8.78
CA ALA A 313 -6.56 -18.70 -9.92
C ALA A 313 -5.24 -18.55 -10.70
N ALA A 314 -4.10 -18.61 -10.02
CA ALA A 314 -2.78 -18.52 -10.63
C ALA A 314 -2.40 -19.77 -11.43
N MET A 315 -2.94 -20.92 -11.06
CA MET A 315 -2.64 -22.22 -11.68
C MET A 315 -3.51 -22.54 -12.89
N GLN A 316 -4.48 -21.66 -13.23
CA GLN A 316 -5.32 -21.76 -14.43
C GLN A 316 -4.70 -20.99 -15.61
#